data_50b19e536f90c7f49144b115566c3327
#
_entry.id   50b19e536f90c7f49144b115566c3327
#
_cell.length_a   1.000
_cell.length_b   1.000
_cell.length_c   1.000
_cell.angle_alpha   90.00
_cell.angle_beta   90.00
_cell.angle_gamma   90.00
#
_symmetry.space_group_name_H-M   'P 1'
#
loop_
_entity.id
_entity.type
_entity.pdbx_description
1 polymer ?
#
loop_
_entity_poly.entity_id
_entity_poly.type
_entity_poly.pdbx_seq_one_letter_code
_entity_poly.pdbx_strand_id
1 'polypeptide(L)'
;EDCRRQRQMCIRDSGRSIKVKCYLKILLLLTFINPMNAETLTFKSGELAAVSIIGKDGSGTLIKSNSQIKKIMAFPFVANDKTIADKDIKGAMKIEYINFGESRITIADTSKVNLSASDQQRANREALLIREALSKNDSTLTPSFQFMRPVAGIVTSPYGKQRYINGQKRSVHLALDMNGKTGDPIIAPLKGRVVLIGDFFYTGNTVILSHGEGLYTSYAHMDE
;
A
#
# COMPACT_ATOMS: atom_id res chain seq x y z
N GLU A 1 20.57 -14.88 20.20
CA GLU A 1 20.68 -14.12 18.94
C GLU A 1 19.31 -13.59 18.56
N ASP A 2 19.15 -12.29 18.81
CA ASP A 2 17.90 -11.60 18.62
C ASP A 2 17.57 -11.50 17.12
N CYS A 3 16.77 -12.40 16.60
CA CYS A 3 16.05 -12.20 15.35
C CYS A 3 15.02 -11.11 15.61
N ARG A 4 15.41 -9.83 15.49
CA ARG A 4 14.52 -8.68 15.62
C ARG A 4 13.40 -8.82 14.60
N ARG A 5 12.25 -9.28 15.04
CA ARG A 5 11.02 -9.35 14.23
C ARG A 5 10.64 -7.92 13.87
N GLN A 6 10.89 -7.55 12.63
CA GLN A 6 10.44 -6.27 12.08
C GLN A 6 8.95 -6.35 11.78
N ARG A 7 8.20 -5.38 12.26
CA ARG A 7 6.76 -5.29 12.01
C ARG A 7 6.54 -4.49 10.73
N GLN A 8 5.76 -5.04 9.82
CA GLN A 8 5.45 -4.46 8.52
C GLN A 8 4.01 -3.98 8.47
N MET A 9 3.78 -2.84 7.86
CA MET A 9 2.45 -2.33 7.58
C MET A 9 2.26 -2.17 6.06
N CYS A 10 1.25 -2.81 5.51
CA CYS A 10 0.86 -2.69 4.12
C CYS A 10 -0.56 -2.15 4.01
N ILE A 11 -0.82 -1.34 3.00
CA ILE A 11 -2.16 -0.90 2.65
C ILE A 11 -2.48 -1.42 1.24
N ARG A 12 -3.60 -2.10 1.12
CA ARG A 12 -4.04 -2.70 -0.14
C ARG A 12 -5.48 -2.36 -0.44
N ASP A 13 -5.78 -2.15 -1.70
CA ASP A 13 -7.15 -2.04 -2.20
C ASP A 13 -7.59 -3.34 -2.93
N SER A 14 -8.90 -3.49 -3.18
CA SER A 14 -9.53 -4.64 -3.81
C SER A 14 -9.16 -4.76 -5.29
N GLY A 15 -8.01 -5.29 -5.58
CA GLY A 15 -7.52 -5.57 -6.93
C GLY A 15 -6.22 -4.88 -7.29
N ARG A 16 -5.74 -3.95 -6.46
CA ARG A 16 -4.44 -3.30 -6.64
C ARG A 16 -3.83 -2.97 -5.29
N SER A 17 -2.55 -3.25 -5.13
CA SER A 17 -1.80 -2.86 -3.94
C SER A 17 -1.75 -1.35 -3.83
N ILE A 18 -2.49 -0.76 -2.88
CA ILE A 18 -2.40 0.65 -2.53
C ILE A 18 -1.37 0.79 -1.42
N LYS A 19 -0.39 1.62 -1.65
CA LYS A 19 0.73 1.80 -0.76
C LYS A 19 0.73 3.23 -0.28
N VAL A 20 0.36 3.42 0.97
CA VAL A 20 0.33 4.76 1.57
C VAL A 20 1.73 5.12 2.06
N LYS A 21 2.34 6.13 1.45
CA LYS A 21 3.32 6.93 2.16
C LYS A 21 2.57 7.72 3.22
N CYS A 22 2.99 7.63 4.48
CA CYS A 22 2.53 8.50 5.56
C CYS A 22 3.06 9.93 5.36
N TYR A 23 2.80 10.51 4.18
CA TYR A 23 2.95 11.92 3.88
C TYR A 23 1.73 12.35 3.08
N LEU A 24 0.63 12.57 3.81
CA LEU A 24 -0.50 13.30 3.26
C LEU A 24 -0.10 14.78 3.16
N LYS A 25 0.67 15.17 2.14
CA LYS A 25 0.67 16.55 1.70
C LYS A 25 -0.60 16.74 0.89
N ILE A 26 -1.67 17.13 1.55
CA ILE A 26 -2.82 17.73 0.88
C ILE A 26 -2.31 19.07 0.35
N LEU A 27 -1.83 19.07 -0.90
CA LEU A 27 -1.62 20.32 -1.63
C LEU A 27 -3.00 20.74 -2.15
N LEU A 28 -3.69 21.57 -1.40
CA LEU A 28 -4.89 22.26 -1.86
C LEU A 28 -4.43 23.30 -2.89
N LEU A 29 -4.27 22.91 -4.17
CA LEU A 29 -4.15 23.85 -5.26
C LEU A 29 -5.57 24.22 -5.72
N LEU A 30 -6.07 25.32 -5.22
CA LEU A 30 -7.16 26.06 -5.85
C LEU A 30 -6.57 26.75 -7.08
N THR A 31 -6.62 26.12 -8.26
CA THR A 31 -6.30 26.79 -9.52
C THR A 31 -7.60 27.12 -10.25
N PHE A 32 -7.76 28.39 -10.57
CA PHE A 32 -8.75 28.90 -11.52
C PHE A 32 -8.42 28.33 -12.90
N ILE A 33 -9.32 27.55 -13.48
CA ILE A 33 -9.12 26.84 -14.74
C ILE A 33 -9.36 27.80 -15.89
N ASN A 34 -8.32 28.15 -16.64
CA ASN A 34 -8.43 28.68 -18.00
C ASN A 34 -8.73 27.50 -18.95
N PRO A 35 -9.77 27.55 -19.82
CA PRO A 35 -10.26 26.38 -20.56
C PRO A 35 -9.41 25.93 -21.76
N MET A 36 -8.20 26.43 -21.96
CA MET A 36 -7.43 26.14 -23.18
C MET A 36 -6.13 25.33 -23.00
N ASN A 37 -5.71 25.01 -21.77
CA ASN A 37 -4.60 24.09 -21.59
C ASN A 37 -5.06 22.95 -20.63
N ALA A 38 -5.15 21.73 -21.16
CA ALA A 38 -5.33 20.56 -20.31
C ALA A 38 -4.09 20.45 -19.41
N GLU A 39 -4.21 20.88 -18.16
CA GLU A 39 -3.12 20.83 -17.19
C GLU A 39 -2.71 19.36 -17.00
N THR A 40 -1.45 19.05 -17.23
CA THR A 40 -0.92 17.72 -16.97
C THR A 40 -0.71 17.58 -15.47
N LEU A 41 -1.46 16.69 -14.84
CA LEU A 41 -1.27 16.36 -13.43
C LEU A 41 0.02 15.55 -13.25
N THR A 42 0.85 15.92 -12.28
CA THR A 42 2.13 15.24 -12.04
C THR A 42 2.09 14.50 -10.73
N PHE A 43 2.50 13.21 -10.75
CA PHE A 43 2.56 12.32 -9.63
C PHE A 43 3.91 11.61 -9.57
N LYS A 44 4.26 11.08 -8.41
CA LYS A 44 5.51 10.34 -8.22
C LYS A 44 5.30 8.85 -8.44
N SER A 45 6.33 8.16 -8.92
CA SER A 45 6.38 6.69 -8.98
C SER A 45 6.02 6.08 -7.61
N GLY A 46 5.05 5.15 -7.59
CA GLY A 46 4.58 4.50 -6.37
C GLY A 46 3.74 5.36 -5.42
N GLU A 47 3.32 6.57 -5.83
CA GLU A 47 2.48 7.45 -5.03
C GLU A 47 1.03 6.96 -4.95
N LEU A 48 0.37 7.27 -3.82
CA LEU A 48 -1.07 7.19 -3.67
C LEU A 48 -1.63 8.60 -3.63
N ALA A 49 -2.57 8.93 -4.50
CA ALA A 49 -3.19 10.25 -4.54
C ALA A 49 -4.71 10.19 -4.69
N ALA A 50 -5.37 11.24 -4.19
CA ALA A 50 -6.78 11.48 -4.41
C ALA A 50 -6.95 12.48 -5.57
N VAL A 51 -7.43 12.01 -6.72
CA VAL A 51 -7.54 12.78 -7.95
C VAL A 51 -9.01 13.11 -8.24
N SER A 52 -9.31 14.36 -8.57
CA SER A 52 -10.68 14.78 -8.91
C SER A 52 -11.14 14.11 -10.20
N ILE A 53 -12.37 13.59 -10.20
CA ILE A 53 -12.97 12.93 -11.37
C ILE A 53 -13.86 13.85 -12.18
N ILE A 54 -14.08 13.47 -13.44
CA ILE A 54 -15.07 14.11 -14.32
C ILE A 54 -16.44 13.52 -13.99
N GLY A 55 -17.39 14.37 -13.59
CA GLY A 55 -18.74 13.91 -13.28
C GLY A 55 -18.91 13.41 -11.84
N LYS A 56 -19.98 12.63 -11.62
CA LYS A 56 -20.38 12.16 -10.28
C LYS A 56 -20.14 10.67 -10.08
N ASP A 57 -19.94 9.93 -11.15
CA ASP A 57 -19.81 8.47 -11.15
C ASP A 57 -18.47 8.10 -11.78
N GLY A 58 -17.63 7.46 -11.01
CA GLY A 58 -16.32 6.95 -11.45
C GLY A 58 -16.13 5.50 -11.03
N SER A 59 -15.12 4.85 -11.58
CA SER A 59 -14.75 3.47 -11.21
C SER A 59 -13.61 3.45 -10.18
N GLY A 60 -13.61 2.45 -9.30
CA GLY A 60 -12.58 2.26 -8.27
C GLY A 60 -12.96 2.88 -6.93
N THR A 61 -11.99 3.11 -6.07
CA THR A 61 -12.20 3.68 -4.73
C THR A 61 -12.46 5.18 -4.84
N LEU A 62 -13.68 5.60 -4.52
CA LEU A 62 -14.12 7.00 -4.56
C LEU A 62 -14.29 7.54 -3.14
N ILE A 63 -13.90 8.79 -2.95
CA ILE A 63 -14.14 9.52 -1.69
C ILE A 63 -14.87 10.83 -1.97
N LYS A 64 -15.74 11.23 -1.03
CA LYS A 64 -16.39 12.55 -1.04
C LYS A 64 -15.61 13.48 -0.12
N SER A 65 -15.17 14.61 -0.65
CA SER A 65 -14.50 15.66 0.12
C SER A 65 -14.97 17.03 -0.36
N ASN A 66 -15.50 17.85 0.53
CA ASN A 66 -15.94 19.22 0.23
C ASN A 66 -16.80 19.33 -1.05
N SER A 67 -17.85 18.50 -1.14
CA SER A 67 -18.76 18.42 -2.30
C SER A 67 -18.13 17.94 -3.61
N GLN A 68 -16.87 17.52 -3.59
CA GLN A 68 -16.19 16.93 -4.74
C GLN A 68 -16.03 15.42 -4.55
N ILE A 69 -16.13 14.69 -5.65
CA ILE A 69 -15.80 13.26 -5.67
C ILE A 69 -14.39 13.13 -6.21
N LYS A 70 -13.55 12.40 -5.48
CA LYS A 70 -12.17 12.11 -5.86
C LYS A 70 -11.98 10.60 -5.95
N LYS A 71 -11.15 10.18 -6.90
CA LYS A 71 -10.72 8.79 -7.08
C LYS A 71 -9.38 8.60 -6.41
N ILE A 72 -9.28 7.59 -5.55
CA ILE A 72 -7.99 7.17 -4.99
C ILE A 72 -7.25 6.35 -6.05
N MET A 73 -6.08 6.82 -6.42
CA MET A 73 -5.22 6.19 -7.41
C MET A 73 -3.88 5.79 -6.82
N ALA A 74 -3.48 4.54 -7.05
CA ALA A 74 -2.13 4.07 -6.78
C ALA A 74 -1.33 4.11 -8.07
N PHE A 75 -0.32 4.97 -8.14
CA PHE A 75 0.54 5.09 -9.30
C PHE A 75 1.59 3.97 -9.32
N PRO A 76 1.86 3.35 -10.48
CA PRO A 76 2.81 2.25 -10.56
C PRO A 76 4.25 2.72 -10.29
N PHE A 77 5.12 1.77 -9.89
CA PHE A 77 6.55 1.97 -9.95
C PHE A 77 7.00 1.97 -11.41
N VAL A 78 7.63 3.05 -11.85
CA VAL A 78 8.14 3.20 -13.21
C VAL A 78 9.67 3.30 -13.21
N ALA A 79 10.32 2.81 -14.26
CA ALA A 79 11.77 2.90 -14.42
C ALA A 79 12.22 4.24 -15.02
N ASN A 80 11.33 4.93 -15.72
CA ASN A 80 11.50 6.25 -16.32
C ASN A 80 10.18 7.01 -16.23
N ASP A 81 10.19 8.31 -16.43
CA ASP A 81 8.98 9.12 -16.52
C ASP A 81 7.98 8.51 -17.50
N LYS A 82 6.72 8.46 -17.11
CA LYS A 82 5.65 7.85 -17.91
C LYS A 82 4.39 8.68 -17.86
N THR A 83 3.73 8.84 -19.00
CA THR A 83 2.40 9.45 -19.09
C THR A 83 1.33 8.38 -19.18
N ILE A 84 0.27 8.53 -18.39
CA ILE A 84 -0.92 7.67 -18.41
C ILE A 84 -2.19 8.53 -18.51
N ALA A 85 -3.30 7.90 -18.88
CA ALA A 85 -4.63 8.49 -18.84
C ALA A 85 -5.58 7.56 -18.09
N ASP A 86 -6.61 8.13 -17.49
CA ASP A 86 -7.73 7.40 -16.88
C ASP A 86 -9.03 8.00 -17.39
N LYS A 87 -10.02 7.17 -17.70
CA LYS A 87 -11.29 7.61 -18.31
C LYS A 87 -12.10 8.55 -17.41
N ASP A 88 -11.90 8.46 -16.10
CA ASP A 88 -12.63 9.24 -15.10
C ASP A 88 -11.90 10.56 -14.77
N ILE A 89 -10.70 10.80 -15.33
CA ILE A 89 -9.87 11.96 -15.00
C ILE A 89 -9.62 12.81 -16.24
N LYS A 90 -9.77 14.13 -16.10
CA LYS A 90 -9.52 15.06 -17.19
C LYS A 90 -8.02 15.26 -17.40
N GLY A 91 -7.56 15.03 -18.62
CA GLY A 91 -6.19 15.27 -19.03
C GLY A 91 -5.27 14.08 -18.82
N ALA A 92 -4.00 14.31 -19.10
CA ALA A 92 -2.96 13.31 -18.92
C ALA A 92 -2.35 13.40 -17.52
N MET A 93 -1.85 12.27 -17.01
CA MET A 93 -1.13 12.19 -15.74
C MET A 93 0.30 11.77 -16.01
N LYS A 94 1.26 12.63 -15.67
CA LYS A 94 2.68 12.32 -15.71
C LYS A 94 3.09 11.63 -14.41
N ILE A 95 3.74 10.49 -14.52
CA ILE A 95 4.35 9.79 -13.40
C ILE A 95 5.86 10.01 -13.49
N GLU A 96 6.42 10.72 -12.51
CA GLU A 96 7.85 10.97 -12.44
C GLU A 96 8.56 9.79 -11.77
N TYR A 97 9.66 9.35 -12.37
CA TYR A 97 10.53 8.34 -11.79
C TYR A 97 11.12 8.82 -10.46
N ILE A 98 11.11 7.94 -9.47
CA ILE A 98 11.77 8.15 -8.17
C ILE A 98 12.71 6.99 -7.91
N ASN A 99 13.97 7.30 -7.64
CA ASN A 99 14.93 6.32 -7.13
C ASN A 99 14.73 6.12 -5.64
N PHE A 100 14.09 5.01 -5.26
CA PHE A 100 13.90 4.64 -3.84
C PHE A 100 15.12 3.93 -3.24
N GLY A 101 16.16 3.69 -4.03
CA GLY A 101 17.33 2.90 -3.63
C GLY A 101 17.07 1.40 -3.59
N GLU A 102 18.05 0.68 -3.07
CA GLU A 102 18.05 -0.77 -3.01
C GLU A 102 18.17 -1.26 -1.55
N SER A 103 17.67 -2.45 -1.31
CA SER A 103 17.89 -3.24 -0.08
C SER A 103 18.49 -4.58 -0.48
N ARG A 104 19.73 -4.83 -0.04
CA ARG A 104 20.46 -6.09 -0.30
C ARG A 104 20.57 -6.86 1.02
N ILE A 105 19.97 -8.05 1.06
CA ILE A 105 19.87 -8.88 2.25
C ILE A 105 20.50 -10.23 1.95
N THR A 106 21.34 -10.69 2.86
CA THR A 106 21.88 -12.06 2.84
C THR A 106 21.18 -12.87 3.91
N ILE A 107 20.59 -13.99 3.52
CA ILE A 107 19.88 -14.93 4.40
C ILE A 107 20.63 -16.26 4.34
N ALA A 108 21.08 -16.75 5.50
CA ALA A 108 21.79 -18.03 5.59
C ALA A 108 20.82 -19.20 5.36
N ASP A 109 19.62 -19.14 5.98
CA ASP A 109 18.57 -20.12 5.71
C ASP A 109 17.89 -19.82 4.37
N THR A 110 18.23 -20.60 3.35
CA THR A 110 17.69 -20.44 1.99
C THR A 110 16.31 -21.05 1.81
N SER A 111 15.72 -21.71 2.79
CA SER A 111 14.39 -22.34 2.70
C SER A 111 13.28 -21.33 2.38
N LYS A 112 13.40 -20.09 2.85
CA LYS A 112 12.49 -18.99 2.53
C LYS A 112 12.78 -18.31 1.19
N VAL A 113 13.86 -18.68 0.53
CA VAL A 113 14.28 -18.13 -0.78
C VAL A 113 14.01 -19.13 -1.90
N ASN A 114 14.35 -20.42 -1.66
CA ASN A 114 14.13 -21.54 -2.55
C ASN A 114 13.15 -22.51 -1.86
N LEU A 115 11.87 -22.31 -2.14
CA LEU A 115 10.80 -23.03 -1.44
C LEU A 115 10.78 -24.52 -1.79
N SER A 116 10.47 -25.36 -0.80
CA SER A 116 10.03 -26.73 -1.03
C SER A 116 8.68 -26.77 -1.75
N ALA A 117 8.30 -27.88 -2.35
CA ALA A 117 6.99 -28.02 -2.99
C ALA A 117 5.83 -27.81 -1.99
N SER A 118 5.97 -28.26 -0.74
CA SER A 118 4.98 -28.07 0.31
C SER A 118 4.86 -26.60 0.72
N ASP A 119 5.97 -25.89 0.89
CA ASP A 119 5.98 -24.47 1.23
C ASP A 119 5.40 -23.62 0.10
N GLN A 120 5.70 -23.96 -1.15
CA GLN A 120 5.11 -23.31 -2.30
C GLN A 120 3.59 -23.49 -2.35
N GLN A 121 3.09 -24.70 -2.05
CA GLN A 121 1.65 -24.95 -1.97
C GLN A 121 1.02 -24.15 -0.81
N ARG A 122 1.67 -24.13 0.37
CA ARG A 122 1.23 -23.31 1.50
C ARG A 122 1.16 -21.84 1.12
N ALA A 123 2.24 -21.28 0.60
CA ALA A 123 2.31 -19.89 0.19
C ALA A 123 1.24 -19.52 -0.88
N ASN A 124 0.98 -20.41 -1.84
CA ASN A 124 -0.04 -20.20 -2.86
C ASN A 124 -1.46 -20.18 -2.26
N ARG A 125 -1.79 -21.13 -1.36
CA ARG A 125 -3.11 -21.13 -0.68
C ARG A 125 -3.30 -19.86 0.14
N GLU A 126 -2.30 -19.45 0.90
CA GLU A 126 -2.34 -18.26 1.74
C GLU A 126 -2.48 -16.98 0.91
N ALA A 127 -1.80 -16.91 -0.23
CA ALA A 127 -1.95 -15.80 -1.18
C ALA A 127 -3.38 -15.68 -1.71
N LEU A 128 -4.09 -16.81 -1.90
CA LEU A 128 -5.50 -16.80 -2.31
C LEU A 128 -6.40 -16.27 -1.19
N LEU A 129 -6.19 -16.72 0.06
CA LEU A 129 -6.95 -16.23 1.22
C LEU A 129 -6.79 -14.71 1.41
N ILE A 130 -5.55 -14.23 1.34
CA ILE A 130 -5.26 -12.80 1.43
C ILE A 130 -5.94 -12.03 0.28
N ARG A 131 -5.86 -12.55 -0.95
CA ARG A 131 -6.52 -11.93 -2.11
C ARG A 131 -8.03 -11.88 -1.95
N GLU A 132 -8.63 -12.95 -1.48
CA GLU A 132 -10.07 -13.01 -1.20
C GLU A 132 -10.47 -11.97 -0.14
N ALA A 133 -9.76 -11.91 0.98
CA ALA A 133 -10.00 -10.92 2.02
C ALA A 133 -9.93 -9.47 1.49
N LEU A 134 -8.97 -9.19 0.60
CA LEU A 134 -8.76 -7.88 -0.01
C LEU A 134 -9.70 -7.59 -1.20
N SER A 135 -10.52 -8.54 -1.63
CA SER A 135 -11.48 -8.35 -2.73
C SER A 135 -12.86 -7.90 -2.24
N LYS A 136 -13.15 -8.09 -0.97
CA LYS A 136 -14.47 -7.79 -0.37
C LYS A 136 -14.56 -6.29 -0.09
N ASN A 137 -15.44 -5.59 -0.82
CA ASN A 137 -15.73 -4.19 -0.51
C ASN A 137 -16.74 -4.09 0.64
N ASP A 138 -16.41 -3.32 1.68
CA ASP A 138 -17.31 -3.00 2.78
C ASP A 138 -17.82 -1.58 2.60
N SER A 139 -19.00 -1.44 1.96
CA SER A 139 -19.64 -0.15 1.73
C SER A 139 -20.28 0.45 2.99
N THR A 140 -20.27 -0.28 4.11
CA THR A 140 -20.81 0.23 5.40
C THR A 140 -19.82 1.14 6.12
N LEU A 141 -18.55 1.16 5.68
CA LEU A 141 -17.49 2.00 6.22
C LEU A 141 -17.05 3.03 5.18
N THR A 142 -16.85 4.26 5.63
CA THR A 142 -16.28 5.34 4.82
C THR A 142 -14.96 5.77 5.46
N PRO A 143 -13.81 5.60 4.78
CA PRO A 143 -12.52 5.93 5.35
C PRO A 143 -12.33 7.45 5.48
N SER A 144 -11.84 7.90 6.64
CA SER A 144 -11.53 9.33 6.87
C SER A 144 -10.23 9.77 6.23
N PHE A 145 -9.35 8.85 5.86
CA PHE A 145 -7.96 9.08 5.42
C PHE A 145 -7.07 9.85 6.42
N GLN A 146 -7.52 10.00 7.67
CA GLN A 146 -6.74 10.58 8.77
C GLN A 146 -6.09 9.44 9.55
N PHE A 147 -4.98 8.95 9.04
CA PHE A 147 -4.28 7.80 9.62
C PHE A 147 -3.54 8.17 10.89
N MET A 148 -3.80 7.42 11.96
CA MET A 148 -2.96 7.42 13.15
C MET A 148 -1.74 6.52 12.95
N ARG A 149 -0.64 6.83 13.62
CA ARG A 149 0.55 5.99 13.60
C ARG A 149 0.27 4.68 14.36
N PRO A 150 0.49 3.50 13.74
CA PRO A 150 0.11 2.22 14.36
C PRO A 150 1.04 1.77 15.50
N VAL A 151 2.30 2.20 15.49
CA VAL A 151 3.30 1.90 16.53
C VAL A 151 4.18 3.11 16.80
N ALA A 152 4.70 3.24 18.02
CA ALA A 152 5.57 4.36 18.41
C ALA A 152 6.99 4.26 17.82
N GLY A 153 7.40 3.11 17.32
CA GLY A 153 8.74 2.82 16.82
C GLY A 153 9.18 3.68 15.63
N ILE A 154 10.47 3.65 15.30
CA ILE A 154 11.02 4.33 14.11
C ILE A 154 10.86 3.47 12.85
N VAL A 155 10.87 4.12 11.69
CA VAL A 155 10.91 3.44 10.40
C VAL A 155 12.29 2.83 10.20
N THR A 156 12.36 1.52 10.04
CA THR A 156 13.61 0.76 9.83
C THR A 156 13.84 0.43 8.37
N SER A 157 12.78 0.24 7.60
CA SER A 157 12.85 0.07 6.15
C SER A 157 11.73 0.86 5.47
N PRO A 158 12.07 1.84 4.62
CA PRO A 158 11.06 2.64 3.93
C PRO A 158 10.46 1.86 2.77
N TYR A 159 9.27 2.30 2.38
CA TYR A 159 8.55 1.89 1.20
C TYR A 159 9.32 2.22 -0.09
N GLY A 160 9.23 1.34 -1.09
CA GLY A 160 9.67 1.61 -2.45
C GLY A 160 11.04 1.02 -2.82
N LYS A 161 11.85 0.56 -1.86
CA LYS A 161 13.16 -0.01 -2.15
C LYS A 161 13.09 -1.27 -3.02
N GLN A 162 13.94 -1.36 -4.03
CA GLN A 162 14.15 -2.61 -4.77
C GLN A 162 14.89 -3.60 -3.86
N ARG A 163 14.29 -4.78 -3.63
CA ARG A 163 14.91 -5.82 -2.80
C ARG A 163 15.77 -6.77 -3.63
N TYR A 164 16.90 -7.15 -3.07
CA TYR A 164 17.75 -8.27 -3.50
C TYR A 164 17.97 -9.19 -2.31
N ILE A 165 17.68 -10.47 -2.46
CA ILE A 165 17.92 -11.50 -1.45
C ILE A 165 18.90 -12.52 -2.01
N ASN A 166 20.03 -12.73 -1.36
CA ASN A 166 21.12 -13.58 -1.81
C ASN A 166 21.53 -13.26 -3.28
N GLY A 167 21.60 -11.97 -3.61
CA GLY A 167 21.91 -11.50 -4.96
C GLY A 167 20.77 -11.57 -5.98
N GLN A 168 19.68 -12.27 -5.66
CA GLN A 168 18.53 -12.41 -6.55
C GLN A 168 17.57 -11.23 -6.41
N LYS A 169 17.21 -10.61 -7.53
CA LYS A 169 16.21 -9.55 -7.58
C LYS A 169 14.84 -10.07 -7.12
N ARG A 170 14.22 -9.36 -6.19
CA ARG A 170 12.88 -9.65 -5.65
C ARG A 170 11.93 -8.48 -5.94
N SER A 171 10.67 -8.62 -5.51
CA SER A 171 9.70 -7.53 -5.61
C SER A 171 10.16 -6.30 -4.83
N VAL A 172 9.71 -5.14 -5.27
CA VAL A 172 9.87 -3.88 -4.53
C VAL A 172 9.28 -4.00 -3.13
N HIS A 173 9.90 -3.36 -2.13
CA HIS A 173 9.38 -3.29 -0.78
C HIS A 173 8.10 -2.45 -0.72
N LEU A 174 6.98 -3.11 -0.59
CA LEU A 174 5.65 -2.53 -0.70
C LEU A 174 5.03 -2.22 0.67
N ALA A 175 5.86 -2.15 1.71
CA ALA A 175 5.46 -1.91 3.08
C ALA A 175 6.33 -0.83 3.71
N LEU A 176 5.94 -0.40 4.89
CA LEU A 176 6.73 0.41 5.80
C LEU A 176 7.09 -0.47 6.98
N ASP A 177 8.39 -0.80 7.14
CA ASP A 177 8.84 -1.55 8.29
C ASP A 177 9.09 -0.57 9.45
N MET A 178 8.52 -0.89 10.60
CA MET A 178 8.69 -0.12 11.82
C MET A 178 9.20 -1.05 12.93
N ASN A 179 10.15 -0.58 13.74
CA ASN A 179 10.59 -1.37 14.88
C ASN A 179 9.59 -1.25 16.03
N GLY A 180 9.64 -2.23 16.91
CA GLY A 180 8.91 -2.30 18.17
C GLY A 180 9.50 -3.44 19.00
N LYS A 181 9.24 -3.44 20.28
CA LYS A 181 9.55 -4.56 21.17
C LYS A 181 8.39 -5.56 21.13
N THR A 182 8.67 -6.82 21.38
CA THR A 182 7.63 -7.81 21.68
C THR A 182 6.74 -7.30 22.81
N GLY A 183 5.42 -7.34 22.61
CA GLY A 183 4.44 -6.81 23.55
C GLY A 183 4.06 -5.33 23.35
N ASP A 184 4.76 -4.56 22.49
CA ASP A 184 4.32 -3.22 22.16
C ASP A 184 2.97 -3.24 21.44
N PRO A 185 1.99 -2.40 21.83
CA PRO A 185 0.68 -2.40 21.20
C PRO A 185 0.74 -1.90 19.76
N ILE A 186 -0.05 -2.53 18.88
CA ILE A 186 -0.30 -2.06 17.53
C ILE A 186 -1.72 -1.51 17.48
N ILE A 187 -1.85 -0.25 17.09
CA ILE A 187 -3.13 0.46 17.05
C ILE A 187 -3.66 0.48 15.62
N ALA A 188 -4.95 0.21 15.44
CA ALA A 188 -5.60 0.39 14.15
C ALA A 188 -5.51 1.88 13.73
N PRO A 189 -5.00 2.20 12.54
CA PRO A 189 -4.76 3.59 12.15
C PRO A 189 -6.04 4.35 11.82
N LEU A 190 -7.11 3.62 11.50
CA LEU A 190 -8.46 4.10 11.19
C LEU A 190 -9.50 3.17 11.80
N LYS A 191 -10.74 3.67 11.94
CA LYS A 191 -11.89 2.81 12.15
C LYS A 191 -11.96 1.76 11.05
N GLY A 192 -12.15 0.48 11.42
CA GLY A 192 -12.16 -0.62 10.47
C GLY A 192 -12.75 -1.89 11.05
N ARG A 193 -12.85 -2.91 10.20
CA ARG A 193 -13.28 -4.26 10.54
C ARG A 193 -12.14 -5.22 10.23
N VAL A 194 -11.85 -6.13 11.15
CA VAL A 194 -10.91 -7.23 10.89
C VAL A 194 -11.52 -8.16 9.84
N VAL A 195 -10.79 -8.39 8.75
CA VAL A 195 -11.23 -9.23 7.63
C VAL A 195 -10.38 -10.48 7.45
N LEU A 196 -9.18 -10.51 8.02
CA LEU A 196 -8.32 -11.69 8.02
C LEU A 196 -7.38 -11.65 9.21
N ILE A 197 -7.23 -12.81 9.87
CA ILE A 197 -6.22 -13.07 10.90
C ILE A 197 -5.60 -14.43 10.61
N GLY A 198 -4.29 -14.57 10.80
CA GLY A 198 -3.61 -15.86 10.68
C GLY A 198 -2.10 -15.77 10.78
N ASP A 199 -1.47 -16.94 10.89
CA ASP A 199 -0.03 -17.13 10.72
C ASP A 199 0.24 -17.56 9.28
N PHE A 200 0.91 -16.68 8.51
CA PHE A 200 1.17 -16.90 7.09
C PHE A 200 2.67 -17.10 6.83
N PHE A 201 2.98 -17.92 5.85
CA PHE A 201 4.35 -18.35 5.53
C PHE A 201 5.34 -17.18 5.39
N TYR A 202 4.94 -16.11 4.68
CA TYR A 202 5.81 -14.95 4.46
C TYR A 202 5.65 -13.83 5.47
N THR A 203 4.49 -13.71 6.09
CA THR A 203 4.17 -12.53 6.91
C THR A 203 3.96 -12.86 8.38
N GLY A 204 4.07 -14.16 8.76
CA GLY A 204 3.86 -14.60 10.14
C GLY A 204 2.49 -14.18 10.67
N ASN A 205 2.40 -13.94 11.95
CA ASN A 205 1.17 -13.45 12.57
C ASN A 205 0.74 -12.14 11.90
N THR A 206 -0.43 -12.16 11.28
CA THR A 206 -0.91 -11.11 10.40
C THR A 206 -2.36 -10.79 10.69
N VAL A 207 -2.69 -9.50 10.74
CA VAL A 207 -4.06 -8.98 10.78
C VAL A 207 -4.28 -8.07 9.59
N ILE A 208 -5.43 -8.21 8.92
CA ILE A 208 -5.87 -7.29 7.86
C ILE A 208 -7.18 -6.64 8.29
N LEU A 209 -7.22 -5.31 8.19
CA LEU A 209 -8.40 -4.49 8.45
C LEU A 209 -8.95 -3.94 7.13
N SER A 210 -10.28 -4.00 6.96
CA SER A 210 -11.01 -3.21 5.97
C SER A 210 -11.45 -1.89 6.60
N HIS A 211 -11.23 -0.80 5.91
CA HIS A 211 -11.69 0.55 6.30
C HIS A 211 -12.86 1.04 5.43
N GLY A 212 -13.36 0.17 4.56
CA GLY A 212 -14.40 0.49 3.59
C GLY A 212 -13.85 1.00 2.25
N GLU A 213 -14.71 1.05 1.27
CA GLU A 213 -14.42 1.55 -0.09
C GLU A 213 -13.15 0.94 -0.73
N GLY A 214 -12.84 -0.33 -0.40
CA GLY A 214 -11.66 -1.03 -0.91
C GLY A 214 -10.33 -0.61 -0.26
N LEU A 215 -10.36 0.15 0.81
CA LEU A 215 -9.17 0.52 1.59
C LEU A 215 -8.90 -0.51 2.69
N TYR A 216 -7.68 -1.04 2.71
CA TYR A 216 -7.24 -2.02 3.71
C TYR A 216 -5.89 -1.64 4.31
N THR A 217 -5.68 -2.04 5.57
CA THR A 217 -4.36 -2.04 6.20
C THR A 217 -3.99 -3.44 6.65
N SER A 218 -2.72 -3.81 6.50
CA SER A 218 -2.20 -5.11 6.91
C SER A 218 -1.03 -4.93 7.87
N TYR A 219 -1.03 -5.72 8.93
CA TYR A 219 0.01 -5.76 9.96
C TYR A 219 0.59 -7.16 9.96
N ALA A 220 1.90 -7.25 9.85
CA ALA A 220 2.60 -8.51 9.70
C ALA A 220 3.76 -8.62 10.71
N HIS A 221 4.27 -9.85 10.89
CA HIS A 221 5.35 -10.15 11.82
C HIS A 221 5.05 -9.71 13.26
N MET A 222 3.78 -9.85 13.64
CA MET A 222 3.34 -9.59 15.01
C MET A 222 3.75 -10.75 15.92
N ASP A 223 3.81 -10.50 17.24
CA ASP A 223 4.11 -11.49 18.23
C ASP A 223 2.90 -12.42 18.47
N GLU A 224 1.71 -11.81 18.59
CA GLU A 224 0.42 -12.47 18.73
C GLU A 224 -0.56 -12.00 17.64
#